data_e0208406bf259925fe334d1165c917df
#
_entry.id   e0208406bf259925fe334d1165c917df
#
_cell.length_a   1.000
_cell.length_b   1.000
_cell.length_c   1.000
_cell.angle_alpha   90.00
_cell.angle_beta   90.00
_cell.angle_gamma   90.00
#
_symmetry.space_group_name_H-M   'P 1'
#
loop_
_entity.id
_entity.type
_entity.pdbx_description
1 polymer ?
#
loop_
_entity_poly.entity_id
_entity_poly.type
_entity_poly.pdbx_seq_one_letter_code
_entity_poly.pdbx_strand_id
1 'polypeptide(L)'
;DYRFSMPQKIPSYLLAIAVGDVVFKPVSSRAGVWAEPSVIDAAVAEFSDTEKMIQVAENLYGPYQWGRYDLLILPASFPFGGMENPRLSFITPTVIVGDKSLTSLIAHELAHSWSGNLVTNSSWKDIWLNEGFTSYVEGRIVEAVYGKDQAEMEDVISQFGLAAELQELAADDQLLALAPLIGRDPDEALTDVAYIKG
;
A
#
# COMPACT_ATOMS: atom_id res chain seq x y z
N ASP A 1 10.02 20.40 -21.52
CA ASP A 1 9.87 20.72 -20.09
C ASP A 1 8.59 20.11 -19.57
N TYR A 2 8.69 19.37 -18.46
CA TYR A 2 7.53 18.85 -17.75
C TYR A 2 7.34 19.67 -16.48
N ARG A 3 6.10 19.99 -16.16
CA ARG A 3 5.74 20.68 -14.92
C ARG A 3 4.68 19.90 -14.18
N PHE A 4 4.94 19.60 -12.92
CA PHE A 4 4.03 18.91 -12.03
C PHE A 4 3.58 19.87 -10.93
N SER A 5 2.36 19.70 -10.45
CA SER A 5 1.81 20.49 -9.34
C SER A 5 1.13 19.56 -8.36
N MET A 6 1.52 19.67 -7.10
CA MET A 6 0.93 18.97 -5.98
C MET A 6 0.47 20.00 -4.95
N PRO A 7 -0.82 20.37 -4.95
CA PRO A 7 -1.33 21.39 -4.04
C PRO A 7 -1.41 20.92 -2.58
N GLN A 8 -1.54 19.61 -2.35
CA GLN A 8 -1.56 19.04 -1.01
C GLN A 8 -0.12 18.97 -0.46
N LYS A 9 0.02 19.26 0.83
CA LYS A 9 1.29 19.10 1.53
C LYS A 9 1.54 17.62 1.79
N ILE A 10 2.74 17.16 1.46
CA ILE A 10 3.19 15.79 1.68
C ILE A 10 4.59 15.77 2.31
N PRO A 11 4.95 14.74 3.07
CA PRO A 11 6.32 14.48 3.50
C PRO A 11 7.24 14.25 2.29
N SER A 12 8.50 14.59 2.43
CA SER A 12 9.47 14.51 1.32
C SER A 12 9.74 13.09 0.83
N TYR A 13 9.60 12.08 1.66
CA TYR A 13 9.81 10.67 1.28
C TYR A 13 8.76 10.15 0.29
N LEU A 14 7.61 10.82 0.20
CA LEU A 14 6.55 10.48 -0.77
C LEU A 14 6.77 11.08 -2.16
N LEU A 15 7.84 11.87 -2.35
CA LEU A 15 8.18 12.40 -3.68
C LEU A 15 8.90 11.32 -4.49
N ALA A 16 8.30 10.92 -5.61
CA ALA A 16 8.89 9.96 -6.53
C ALA A 16 8.80 10.42 -7.98
N ILE A 17 9.71 9.94 -8.80
CA ILE A 17 9.74 10.19 -10.26
C ILE A 17 9.90 8.84 -10.96
N ALA A 18 9.04 8.59 -11.95
CA ALA A 18 9.18 7.48 -12.86
C ALA A 18 9.31 7.99 -14.30
N VAL A 19 10.21 7.38 -15.06
CA VAL A 19 10.43 7.67 -16.48
C VAL A 19 10.58 6.35 -17.22
N GLY A 20 9.77 6.14 -18.25
CA GLY A 20 9.78 4.90 -19.03
C GLY A 20 8.80 4.94 -20.19
N ASP A 21 8.73 3.87 -20.95
CA ASP A 21 7.75 3.66 -21.99
C ASP A 21 6.43 3.17 -21.37
N VAL A 22 5.72 4.09 -20.75
CA VAL A 22 4.45 3.78 -20.07
C VAL A 22 3.26 4.37 -20.81
N VAL A 23 2.18 3.62 -20.84
CA VAL A 23 0.87 4.03 -21.38
C VAL A 23 -0.16 4.05 -20.27
N PHE A 24 -1.21 4.84 -20.43
CA PHE A 24 -2.30 4.94 -19.48
C PHE A 24 -3.57 4.28 -19.98
N LYS A 25 -4.23 3.52 -19.10
CA LYS A 25 -5.61 3.05 -19.33
C LYS A 25 -6.48 3.34 -18.11
N PRO A 26 -7.70 3.91 -18.30
CA PRO A 26 -8.60 4.15 -17.19
C PRO A 26 -9.23 2.85 -16.67
N VAL A 27 -9.44 2.79 -15.37
CA VAL A 27 -10.26 1.79 -14.67
C VAL A 27 -11.61 2.41 -14.31
N SER A 28 -11.63 3.68 -13.92
CA SER A 28 -12.82 4.45 -13.60
C SER A 28 -12.64 5.92 -13.99
N SER A 29 -13.61 6.77 -13.61
CA SER A 29 -13.49 8.22 -13.82
C SER A 29 -12.33 8.85 -13.03
N ARG A 30 -11.92 8.25 -11.90
CA ARG A 30 -10.89 8.77 -11.01
C ARG A 30 -9.76 7.78 -10.70
N ALA A 31 -9.75 6.60 -11.31
CA ALA A 31 -8.69 5.61 -11.18
C ALA A 31 -8.24 5.10 -12.54
N GLY A 32 -6.97 4.75 -12.65
CA GLY A 32 -6.38 4.17 -13.85
C GLY A 32 -5.04 3.53 -13.57
N VAL A 33 -4.49 2.91 -14.62
CA VAL A 33 -3.21 2.20 -14.57
C VAL A 33 -2.26 2.79 -15.59
N TRP A 34 -1.04 3.03 -15.15
CA TRP A 34 0.13 3.31 -15.97
C TRP A 34 1.03 2.07 -15.98
N ALA A 35 1.38 1.58 -17.14
CA ALA A 35 2.26 0.43 -17.27
C ALA A 35 2.92 0.41 -18.65
N GLU A 36 3.95 -0.42 -18.81
CA GLU A 36 4.48 -0.70 -20.13
C GLU A 36 3.40 -1.32 -21.04
N PRO A 37 3.46 -1.09 -22.37
CA PRO A 37 2.45 -1.60 -23.33
C PRO A 37 2.23 -3.12 -23.25
N SER A 38 3.24 -3.88 -22.86
CA SER A 38 3.20 -5.34 -22.74
C SER A 38 2.36 -5.85 -21.57
N VAL A 39 2.17 -5.03 -20.52
CA VAL A 39 1.55 -5.43 -19.24
C VAL A 39 0.23 -4.70 -18.96
N ILE A 40 -0.03 -3.59 -19.65
CA ILE A 40 -1.15 -2.68 -19.32
C ILE A 40 -2.52 -3.37 -19.32
N ASP A 41 -2.78 -4.28 -20.25
CA ASP A 41 -4.09 -4.93 -20.36
C ASP A 41 -4.33 -5.92 -19.22
N ALA A 42 -3.31 -6.69 -18.86
CA ALA A 42 -3.35 -7.58 -17.71
C ALA A 42 -3.53 -6.80 -16.41
N ALA A 43 -2.78 -5.70 -16.24
CA ALA A 43 -2.87 -4.85 -15.06
C ALA A 43 -4.26 -4.21 -14.89
N VAL A 44 -4.85 -3.70 -15.98
CA VAL A 44 -6.21 -3.12 -15.92
C VAL A 44 -7.26 -4.16 -15.55
N ALA A 45 -7.14 -5.39 -16.08
CA ALA A 45 -8.04 -6.49 -15.73
C ALA A 45 -7.89 -6.88 -14.25
N GLU A 46 -6.65 -7.02 -13.77
CA GLU A 46 -6.35 -7.37 -12.39
C GLU A 46 -6.90 -6.33 -11.41
N PHE A 47 -6.65 -5.05 -11.68
CA PHE A 47 -6.99 -3.95 -10.75
C PHE A 47 -8.34 -3.30 -11.03
N SER A 48 -9.23 -3.97 -11.74
CA SER A 48 -10.56 -3.44 -12.12
C SER A 48 -11.47 -3.11 -10.94
N ASP A 49 -11.19 -3.64 -9.73
CA ASP A 49 -11.95 -3.37 -8.51
C ASP A 49 -11.49 -2.11 -7.75
N THR A 50 -10.46 -1.40 -8.23
CA THR A 50 -9.89 -0.22 -7.54
C THR A 50 -10.94 0.83 -7.18
N GLU A 51 -11.89 1.14 -8.09
CA GLU A 51 -12.96 2.10 -7.79
C GLU A 51 -13.86 1.63 -6.64
N LYS A 52 -14.18 0.33 -6.60
CA LYS A 52 -14.97 -0.25 -5.52
C LYS A 52 -14.23 -0.15 -4.19
N MET A 53 -12.93 -0.39 -4.18
CA MET A 53 -12.08 -0.20 -3.00
C MET A 53 -12.10 1.24 -2.50
N ILE A 54 -11.98 2.23 -3.42
CA ILE A 54 -12.07 3.65 -3.07
C ILE A 54 -13.41 3.98 -2.42
N GLN A 55 -14.53 3.52 -3.00
CA GLN A 55 -15.87 3.77 -2.47
C GLN A 55 -16.07 3.15 -1.08
N VAL A 56 -15.56 1.94 -0.87
CA VAL A 56 -15.58 1.29 0.44
C VAL A 56 -14.76 2.08 1.46
N ALA A 57 -13.54 2.46 1.11
CA ALA A 57 -12.67 3.23 1.98
C ALA A 57 -13.30 4.60 2.34
N GLU A 58 -13.92 5.28 1.38
CA GLU A 58 -14.64 6.53 1.63
C GLU A 58 -15.82 6.35 2.60
N ASN A 59 -16.53 5.25 2.51
CA ASN A 59 -17.64 4.96 3.43
C ASN A 59 -17.14 4.66 4.86
N LEU A 60 -15.95 4.09 5.02
CA LEU A 60 -15.37 3.72 6.31
C LEU A 60 -14.62 4.90 6.98
N TYR A 61 -13.89 5.68 6.18
CA TYR A 61 -12.87 6.62 6.69
C TYR A 61 -13.04 8.06 6.19
N GLY A 62 -14.07 8.32 5.37
CA GLY A 62 -14.36 9.65 4.83
C GLY A 62 -13.76 9.86 3.43
N PRO A 63 -14.02 11.03 2.83
CA PRO A 63 -13.77 11.26 1.41
C PRO A 63 -12.29 11.16 1.04
N TYR A 64 -12.01 10.59 -0.14
CA TYR A 64 -10.69 10.57 -0.74
C TYR A 64 -10.29 12.00 -1.18
N GLN A 65 -9.24 12.55 -0.59
CA GLN A 65 -8.90 13.98 -0.73
C GLN A 65 -7.84 14.27 -1.81
N TRP A 66 -7.38 13.25 -2.52
CA TRP A 66 -6.25 13.37 -3.45
C TRP A 66 -6.67 13.53 -4.92
N GLY A 67 -7.96 13.51 -5.22
CA GLY A 67 -8.53 13.66 -6.56
C GLY A 67 -8.52 12.35 -7.36
N ARG A 68 -7.43 12.02 -8.06
CA ARG A 68 -7.26 10.74 -8.75
C ARG A 68 -6.43 9.78 -7.92
N TYR A 69 -6.72 8.49 -8.06
CA TYR A 69 -5.90 7.39 -7.56
C TYR A 69 -5.49 6.48 -8.72
N ASP A 70 -4.27 6.62 -9.18
CA ASP A 70 -3.73 5.81 -10.26
C ASP A 70 -2.67 4.84 -9.73
N LEU A 71 -2.41 3.77 -10.45
CA LEU A 71 -1.41 2.75 -10.17
C LEU A 71 -0.33 2.79 -11.25
N LEU A 72 0.94 2.77 -10.87
CA LEU A 72 2.06 2.63 -11.78
C LEU A 72 2.71 1.27 -11.57
N ILE A 73 2.67 0.43 -12.60
CA ILE A 73 3.31 -0.88 -12.57
C ILE A 73 4.77 -0.73 -12.93
N LEU A 74 5.62 -1.13 -12.02
CA LEU A 74 7.07 -1.05 -12.13
C LEU A 74 7.68 -2.35 -12.68
N PRO A 75 8.95 -2.33 -13.11
CA PRO A 75 9.69 -3.55 -13.42
C PRO A 75 9.83 -4.48 -12.20
N ALA A 76 10.05 -5.77 -12.44
CA ALA A 76 10.21 -6.78 -11.38
C ALA A 76 11.42 -6.55 -10.46
N SER A 77 12.31 -5.63 -10.81
CA SER A 77 13.43 -5.19 -9.96
C SER A 77 13.03 -4.21 -8.86
N PHE A 78 11.77 -3.76 -8.83
CA PHE A 78 11.27 -2.92 -7.74
C PHE A 78 11.32 -3.70 -6.42
N PRO A 79 11.98 -3.16 -5.37
CA PRO A 79 12.33 -3.95 -4.19
C PRO A 79 11.19 -4.15 -3.20
N PHE A 80 10.06 -3.44 -3.37
CA PHE A 80 8.91 -3.49 -2.48
C PHE A 80 7.69 -4.12 -3.18
N GLY A 81 6.66 -4.42 -2.42
CA GLY A 81 5.35 -4.76 -2.96
C GLY A 81 4.69 -3.54 -3.60
N GLY A 82 4.57 -2.47 -2.83
CA GLY A 82 4.06 -1.18 -3.25
C GLY A 82 4.81 -0.03 -2.59
N MET A 83 4.40 1.18 -2.98
CA MET A 83 4.79 2.44 -2.34
C MET A 83 3.66 3.44 -2.51
N GLU A 84 3.27 4.04 -1.43
CA GLU A 84 2.06 4.85 -1.28
C GLU A 84 2.18 6.29 -1.82
N ASN A 85 2.98 6.53 -2.84
CA ASN A 85 3.10 7.87 -3.43
C ASN A 85 1.71 8.44 -3.74
N PRO A 86 1.33 9.61 -3.16
CA PRO A 86 -0.03 10.12 -3.27
C PRO A 86 -0.48 10.29 -4.72
N ARG A 87 -1.70 9.84 -5.03
CA ARG A 87 -2.33 9.85 -6.36
C ARG A 87 -1.76 8.86 -7.36
N LEU A 88 -0.57 8.28 -7.11
CA LEU A 88 0.09 7.35 -8.01
C LEU A 88 0.89 6.33 -7.19
N SER A 89 0.24 5.30 -6.70
CA SER A 89 0.93 4.21 -6.01
C SER A 89 1.81 3.44 -6.97
N PHE A 90 3.04 3.15 -6.54
CA PHE A 90 3.99 2.32 -7.27
C PHE A 90 3.75 0.86 -6.88
N ILE A 91 3.63 -0.02 -7.86
CA ILE A 91 3.18 -1.41 -7.65
C ILE A 91 4.13 -2.38 -8.35
N THR A 92 4.51 -3.44 -7.64
CA THR A 92 5.25 -4.56 -8.22
C THR A 92 4.41 -5.28 -9.28
N PRO A 93 4.98 -5.72 -10.41
CA PRO A 93 4.23 -6.50 -11.41
C PRO A 93 3.90 -7.91 -10.93
N THR A 94 4.49 -8.39 -9.83
CA THR A 94 4.32 -9.75 -9.32
C THR A 94 2.92 -10.03 -8.80
N VAL A 95 2.13 -8.98 -8.54
CA VAL A 95 0.73 -9.10 -8.10
C VAL A 95 -0.27 -9.24 -9.27
N ILE A 96 0.20 -9.19 -10.51
CA ILE A 96 -0.63 -9.42 -11.70
C ILE A 96 -0.66 -10.93 -11.98
N VAL A 97 -1.51 -11.63 -11.28
CA VAL A 97 -1.61 -13.11 -11.35
C VAL A 97 -2.82 -13.60 -12.16
N GLY A 98 -3.77 -12.73 -12.47
CA GLY A 98 -4.91 -13.00 -13.36
C GLY A 98 -6.17 -13.48 -12.66
N ASP A 99 -6.19 -13.55 -11.33
CA ASP A 99 -7.33 -13.99 -10.53
C ASP A 99 -7.68 -13.06 -9.36
N LYS A 100 -6.97 -11.93 -9.26
CA LYS A 100 -7.12 -10.91 -8.22
C LYS A 100 -6.79 -11.37 -6.79
N SER A 101 -6.16 -12.53 -6.62
CA SER A 101 -5.85 -13.10 -5.31
C SER A 101 -4.82 -12.27 -4.52
N LEU A 102 -4.08 -11.39 -5.17
CA LEU A 102 -3.06 -10.54 -4.54
C LEU A 102 -3.42 -9.05 -4.56
N THR A 103 -4.67 -8.70 -4.81
CA THR A 103 -5.10 -7.30 -4.91
C THR A 103 -5.29 -6.61 -3.55
N SER A 104 -5.14 -7.32 -2.44
CA SER A 104 -5.04 -6.73 -1.11
C SER A 104 -3.91 -5.69 -1.02
N LEU A 105 -2.81 -5.88 -1.75
CA LEU A 105 -1.77 -4.85 -1.88
C LEU A 105 -2.35 -3.52 -2.37
N ILE A 106 -3.27 -3.53 -3.34
CA ILE A 106 -3.90 -2.28 -3.82
C ILE A 106 -4.76 -1.65 -2.74
N ALA A 107 -5.46 -2.46 -1.93
CA ALA A 107 -6.21 -1.96 -0.78
C ALA A 107 -5.29 -1.34 0.27
N HIS A 108 -4.10 -1.92 0.50
CA HIS A 108 -3.05 -1.40 1.38
C HIS A 108 -2.56 -0.03 0.90
N GLU A 109 -2.06 0.06 -0.31
CA GLU A 109 -1.54 1.32 -0.87
C GLU A 109 -2.62 2.42 -0.97
N LEU A 110 -3.87 2.03 -1.23
CA LEU A 110 -4.98 2.96 -1.20
C LEU A 110 -5.26 3.46 0.23
N ALA A 111 -5.21 2.58 1.23
CA ALA A 111 -5.47 2.90 2.62
C ALA A 111 -4.48 3.94 3.17
N HIS A 112 -3.25 3.94 2.69
CA HIS A 112 -2.27 4.99 2.97
C HIS A 112 -2.75 6.40 2.61
N SER A 113 -3.74 6.55 1.75
CA SER A 113 -4.33 7.85 1.44
C SER A 113 -4.97 8.53 2.67
N TRP A 114 -5.25 7.77 3.72
CA TRP A 114 -5.72 8.26 5.03
C TRP A 114 -4.63 8.12 6.09
N SER A 115 -4.11 6.92 6.34
CA SER A 115 -3.02 6.66 7.28
C SER A 115 -1.67 6.65 6.55
N GLY A 116 -0.78 7.56 6.91
CA GLY A 116 0.50 7.78 6.24
C GLY A 116 0.53 9.08 5.45
N ASN A 117 -0.36 9.29 4.50
CA ASN A 117 -0.34 10.44 3.61
C ASN A 117 -1.12 11.65 4.15
N LEU A 118 -2.34 11.43 4.65
CA LEU A 118 -3.16 12.49 5.23
C LEU A 118 -2.79 12.74 6.70
N VAL A 119 -2.62 11.67 7.45
CA VAL A 119 -2.13 11.69 8.84
C VAL A 119 -0.81 10.94 8.87
N THR A 120 0.29 11.65 9.06
CA THR A 120 1.66 11.13 8.99
C THR A 120 2.25 11.03 10.39
N ASN A 121 2.96 9.94 10.69
CA ASN A 121 3.76 9.81 11.91
C ASN A 121 4.87 10.88 11.95
N SER A 122 5.15 11.40 13.15
CA SER A 122 6.16 12.46 13.34
C SER A 122 7.60 11.94 13.35
N SER A 123 7.78 10.64 13.46
CA SER A 123 9.08 9.97 13.60
C SER A 123 9.00 8.54 13.05
N TRP A 124 10.08 8.06 12.45
CA TRP A 124 10.17 6.70 11.94
C TRP A 124 10.03 5.61 13.03
N LYS A 125 10.35 5.91 14.28
CA LYS A 125 10.08 4.97 15.39
C LYS A 125 8.59 4.67 15.58
N ASP A 126 7.72 5.54 15.07
CA ASP A 126 6.28 5.42 15.20
C ASP A 126 5.64 4.91 13.87
N ILE A 127 6.42 4.23 13.01
CA ILE A 127 5.98 3.72 11.70
C ILE A 127 4.76 2.79 11.80
N TRP A 128 4.59 2.10 12.92
CA TRP A 128 3.42 1.28 13.20
C TRP A 128 2.09 2.08 13.14
N LEU A 129 2.12 3.40 13.43
CA LEU A 129 0.95 4.28 13.27
C LEU A 129 0.59 4.48 11.80
N ASN A 130 1.57 4.37 10.91
CA ASN A 130 1.35 4.37 9.47
C ASN A 130 0.91 2.97 9.02
N GLU A 131 1.78 1.98 9.16
CA GLU A 131 1.61 0.65 8.58
C GLU A 131 0.54 -0.20 9.27
N GLY A 132 0.50 -0.19 10.60
CA GLY A 132 -0.48 -0.99 11.34
C GLY A 132 -1.92 -0.53 11.10
N PHE A 133 -2.17 0.78 11.14
CA PHE A 133 -3.49 1.31 10.77
C PHE A 133 -3.83 1.03 9.31
N THR A 134 -2.86 1.13 8.41
CA THR A 134 -3.05 0.84 6.99
C THR A 134 -3.38 -0.63 6.76
N SER A 135 -2.68 -1.56 7.42
CA SER A 135 -2.99 -3.00 7.36
C SER A 135 -4.39 -3.33 7.90
N TYR A 136 -4.80 -2.67 8.98
CA TYR A 136 -6.18 -2.81 9.48
C TYR A 136 -7.20 -2.31 8.44
N VAL A 137 -6.98 -1.15 7.84
CA VAL A 137 -7.87 -0.58 6.82
C VAL A 137 -7.92 -1.45 5.56
N GLU A 138 -6.77 -1.97 5.13
CA GLU A 138 -6.67 -2.97 4.06
C GLU A 138 -7.61 -4.15 4.30
N GLY A 139 -7.51 -4.81 5.46
CA GLY A 139 -8.36 -5.93 5.83
C GLY A 139 -9.86 -5.59 5.78
N ARG A 140 -10.24 -4.37 6.20
CA ARG A 140 -11.64 -3.91 6.14
C ARG A 140 -12.11 -3.65 4.70
N ILE A 141 -11.22 -3.17 3.82
CA ILE A 141 -11.53 -3.02 2.39
C ILE A 141 -11.68 -4.39 1.75
N VAL A 142 -10.75 -5.32 2.00
CA VAL A 142 -10.81 -6.70 1.49
C VAL A 142 -12.10 -7.39 1.91
N GLU A 143 -12.47 -7.31 3.19
CA GLU A 143 -13.72 -7.87 3.71
C GLU A 143 -14.95 -7.34 2.94
N ALA A 144 -15.01 -6.03 2.72
CA ALA A 144 -16.15 -5.41 2.06
C ALA A 144 -16.21 -5.66 0.55
N VAL A 145 -15.06 -5.85 -0.11
CA VAL A 145 -14.96 -6.05 -1.57
C VAL A 145 -15.06 -7.53 -1.93
N TYR A 146 -14.36 -8.41 -1.21
CA TYR A 146 -14.18 -9.81 -1.55
C TYR A 146 -14.86 -10.78 -0.56
N GLY A 147 -15.31 -10.26 0.56
CA GLY A 147 -16.04 -11.05 1.57
C GLY A 147 -15.16 -11.45 2.75
N LYS A 148 -15.85 -11.90 3.81
CA LYS A 148 -15.25 -12.21 5.09
C LYS A 148 -14.24 -13.37 5.02
N ASP A 149 -14.56 -14.42 4.27
CA ASP A 149 -13.69 -15.60 4.17
C ASP A 149 -12.33 -15.26 3.56
N GLN A 150 -12.28 -14.35 2.56
CA GLN A 150 -11.06 -13.86 1.98
C GLN A 150 -10.24 -13.06 3.00
N ALA A 151 -10.86 -12.13 3.70
CA ALA A 151 -10.20 -11.31 4.70
C ALA A 151 -9.65 -12.15 5.87
N GLU A 152 -10.43 -13.12 6.37
CA GLU A 152 -9.99 -14.03 7.42
C GLU A 152 -8.82 -14.93 6.98
N MET A 153 -8.82 -15.37 5.72
CA MET A 153 -7.70 -16.15 5.17
C MET A 153 -6.40 -15.32 5.14
N GLU A 154 -6.47 -14.07 4.66
CA GLU A 154 -5.32 -13.18 4.61
C GLU A 154 -4.82 -12.82 6.01
N ASP A 155 -5.72 -12.58 6.97
CA ASP A 155 -5.36 -12.33 8.37
C ASP A 155 -4.59 -13.52 8.97
N VAL A 156 -5.06 -14.75 8.75
CA VAL A 156 -4.39 -15.98 9.21
C VAL A 156 -2.99 -16.10 8.61
N ILE A 157 -2.82 -15.80 7.31
CA ILE A 157 -1.50 -15.82 6.64
C ILE A 157 -0.57 -14.78 7.28
N SER A 158 -1.06 -13.56 7.51
CA SER A 158 -0.29 -12.48 8.14
C SER A 158 0.14 -12.84 9.57
N GLN A 159 -0.75 -13.48 10.34
CA GLN A 159 -0.40 -13.96 11.69
C GLN A 159 0.68 -15.05 11.68
N PHE A 160 0.72 -15.91 10.66
CA PHE A 160 1.83 -16.86 10.49
C PHE A 160 3.15 -16.17 10.19
N GLY A 161 3.15 -15.12 9.37
CA GLY A 161 4.32 -14.27 9.11
C GLY A 161 4.86 -13.66 10.39
N LEU A 162 3.99 -12.98 11.15
CA LEU A 162 4.34 -12.39 12.44
C LEU A 162 4.90 -13.45 13.42
N ALA A 163 4.26 -14.61 13.51
CA ALA A 163 4.72 -15.68 14.41
C ALA A 163 6.11 -16.19 14.02
N ALA A 164 6.42 -16.28 12.73
CA ALA A 164 7.74 -16.68 12.24
C ALA A 164 8.79 -15.60 12.58
N GLU A 165 8.50 -14.33 12.32
CA GLU A 165 9.40 -13.21 12.65
C GLU A 165 9.69 -13.16 14.16
N LEU A 166 8.67 -13.29 14.99
CA LEU A 166 8.82 -13.27 16.46
C LEU A 166 9.70 -14.41 16.99
N GLN A 167 9.83 -15.54 16.27
CA GLN A 167 10.73 -16.63 16.64
C GLN A 167 12.20 -16.33 16.30
N GLU A 168 12.44 -15.48 15.33
CA GLU A 168 13.78 -15.08 14.90
C GLU A 168 14.35 -13.94 15.75
N LEU A 169 13.49 -13.13 16.37
CA LEU A 169 13.90 -12.03 17.23
C LEU A 169 14.30 -12.54 18.63
N ALA A 170 15.42 -12.02 19.17
CA ALA A 170 15.78 -12.26 20.55
C ALA A 170 14.74 -11.69 21.51
N ALA A 171 14.58 -12.28 22.70
CA ALA A 171 13.55 -11.86 23.67
C ALA A 171 13.68 -10.41 24.17
N ASP A 172 14.85 -9.81 24.03
CA ASP A 172 15.17 -8.43 24.39
C ASP A 172 15.34 -7.52 23.15
N ASP A 173 14.99 -8.02 21.95
CA ASP A 173 15.08 -7.22 20.72
C ASP A 173 14.10 -6.04 20.78
N GLN A 174 14.62 -4.87 20.43
CA GLN A 174 13.83 -3.64 20.40
C GLN A 174 12.71 -3.67 19.35
N LEU A 175 12.85 -4.49 18.28
CA LEU A 175 11.86 -4.67 17.25
C LEU A 175 10.58 -5.39 17.74
N LEU A 176 10.61 -6.01 18.93
CA LEU A 176 9.41 -6.52 19.58
C LEU A 176 8.46 -5.41 20.05
N ALA A 177 8.97 -4.20 20.20
CA ALA A 177 8.17 -3.03 20.56
C ALA A 177 7.63 -2.33 19.31
N LEU A 178 6.39 -1.83 19.40
CA LEU A 178 5.78 -1.04 18.31
C LEU A 178 6.56 0.26 18.05
N ALA A 179 7.14 0.86 19.09
CA ALA A 179 7.97 2.06 18.99
C ALA A 179 9.40 1.75 19.50
N PRO A 180 10.24 1.12 18.70
CA PRO A 180 11.59 0.77 19.09
C PRO A 180 12.46 2.01 19.36
N LEU A 181 13.39 1.92 20.30
CA LEU A 181 14.38 2.97 20.55
C LEU A 181 15.40 2.98 19.42
N ILE A 182 15.46 4.07 18.68
CA ILE A 182 16.15 4.12 17.39
C ILE A 182 17.50 4.81 17.45
N GLY A 183 18.51 4.16 16.96
CA GLY A 183 19.67 4.61 16.20
C GLY A 183 19.82 3.82 14.89
N ARG A 184 18.73 3.25 14.37
CA ARG A 184 18.72 2.34 13.23
C ARG A 184 18.19 3.00 11.98
N ASP A 185 18.50 2.39 10.84
CA ASP A 185 17.93 2.74 9.55
C ASP A 185 16.38 2.65 9.60
N PRO A 186 15.63 3.62 9.03
CA PRO A 186 14.18 3.54 8.95
C PRO A 186 13.66 2.21 8.39
N ASP A 187 14.35 1.61 7.43
CA ASP A 187 13.97 0.34 6.81
C ASP A 187 13.98 -0.83 7.81
N GLU A 188 14.79 -0.77 8.88
CA GLU A 188 14.81 -1.80 9.92
C GLU A 188 13.53 -1.82 10.78
N ALA A 189 12.72 -0.76 10.75
CA ALA A 189 11.46 -0.68 11.47
C ALA A 189 10.26 -1.24 10.69
N LEU A 190 10.44 -1.56 9.39
CA LEU A 190 9.42 -2.15 8.52
C LEU A 190 9.40 -3.68 8.72
N THR A 191 8.74 -4.12 9.78
CA THR A 191 8.65 -5.51 10.21
C THR A 191 7.20 -5.93 10.41
N ASP A 192 6.89 -7.23 10.40
CA ASP A 192 5.54 -7.74 10.69
C ASP A 192 5.03 -7.27 12.06
N VAL A 193 5.93 -6.95 13.00
CA VAL A 193 5.54 -6.33 14.28
C VAL A 193 4.89 -4.96 14.05
N ALA A 194 5.40 -4.14 13.14
CA ALA A 194 4.81 -2.83 12.83
C ALA A 194 3.49 -2.96 12.04
N TYR A 195 3.42 -3.89 11.09
CA TYR A 195 2.27 -4.08 10.20
C TYR A 195 1.11 -4.84 10.86
N ILE A 196 1.40 -5.94 11.56
CA ILE A 196 0.38 -6.92 11.99
C ILE A 196 0.07 -6.80 13.49
N LYS A 197 1.07 -6.52 14.32
CA LYS A 197 0.85 -6.25 15.74
C LYS A 197 0.42 -4.81 15.99
N GLY A 198 0.86 -3.87 15.14
CA GLY A 198 0.51 -2.46 15.19
C GLY A 198 -0.93 -2.22 14.85
#